data_f273025f0430a5c3884fce21cf619720
#
_entry.id   f273025f0430a5c3884fce21cf619720
#
_cell.length_a   1.000
_cell.length_b   1.000
_cell.length_c   1.000
_cell.angle_alpha   90.00
_cell.angle_beta   90.00
_cell.angle_gamma   90.00
#
_symmetry.space_group_name_H-M   'P 1'
#
loop_
_entity.id
_entity.type
_entity.pdbx_description
1 polymer ?
#
loop_
_entity_poly.entity_id
_entity_poly.type
_entity_poly.pdbx_seq_one_letter_code
_entity_poly.pdbx_strand_id
1 'polypeptide(L)'
;MKNKKILTALWLIIGLFFSIQRIVLAQQQDVPEPVFMNFSIQPLYVPTYHGRDPLMPLDNSDRTPNISISELDYHGVINIGGIPMALFTWQGNPMIQYMLKYRKLYSGGKEVDGVIGDISNSEVVLIQGEQKIAYPRK
;
A
#
# COMPACT_ATOMS: atom_id res chain seq x y z
N MET A 1 27.58 27.77 68.81
CA MET A 1 27.60 28.37 67.45
C MET A 1 27.42 27.39 66.29
N LYS A 2 27.54 26.08 66.43
CA LYS A 2 27.39 25.09 65.35
C LYS A 2 25.95 24.91 64.89
N ASN A 3 24.95 25.03 65.71
CA ASN A 3 23.55 24.74 65.38
C ASN A 3 22.88 25.79 64.46
N LYS A 4 23.35 27.05 64.47
CA LYS A 4 22.78 28.07 63.55
C LYS A 4 23.13 27.84 62.11
N LYS A 5 24.32 27.31 61.85
CA LYS A 5 24.73 27.00 60.43
C LYS A 5 23.96 25.83 59.84
N ILE A 6 23.59 24.86 60.67
CA ILE A 6 22.80 23.69 60.21
C ILE A 6 21.37 24.13 59.92
N LEU A 7 20.80 25.03 60.74
CA LEU A 7 19.44 25.51 60.54
C LEU A 7 19.29 26.33 59.24
N THR A 8 20.28 27.17 58.89
CA THR A 8 20.28 27.95 57.65
C THR A 8 20.46 27.09 56.45
N ALA A 9 21.27 26.01 56.48
CA ALA A 9 21.43 25.07 55.40
C ALA A 9 20.12 24.29 55.15
N LEU A 10 19.39 23.90 56.17
CA LEU A 10 18.13 23.21 56.08
C LEU A 10 17.04 24.07 55.40
N TRP A 11 16.96 25.36 55.75
CA TRP A 11 16.02 26.30 55.12
C TRP A 11 16.32 26.55 53.63
N LEU A 12 17.58 26.57 53.23
CA LEU A 12 17.98 26.71 51.86
C LEU A 12 17.56 25.49 51.01
N ILE A 13 17.71 24.28 51.56
CA ILE A 13 17.33 23.05 50.87
C ILE A 13 15.81 22.98 50.68
N ILE A 14 15.03 23.34 51.73
CA ILE A 14 13.56 23.36 51.63
C ILE A 14 13.09 24.40 50.62
N GLY A 15 13.69 25.59 50.58
CA GLY A 15 13.37 26.63 49.61
C GLY A 15 13.64 26.21 48.18
N LEU A 16 14.74 25.48 47.93
CA LEU A 16 15.10 24.96 46.65
C LEU A 16 14.11 23.87 46.15
N PHE A 17 13.66 23.02 47.07
CA PHE A 17 12.68 21.99 46.79
C PHE A 17 11.31 22.57 46.37
N PHE A 18 10.84 23.62 47.05
CA PHE A 18 9.60 24.31 46.69
C PHE A 18 9.70 25.04 45.34
N SER A 19 10.87 25.56 45.01
CA SER A 19 11.09 26.24 43.73
C SER A 19 11.05 25.25 42.55
N ILE A 20 11.61 24.04 42.70
CA ILE A 20 11.60 23.01 41.69
C ILE A 20 10.17 22.49 41.45
N GLN A 21 9.37 22.30 42.49
CA GLN A 21 7.98 21.87 42.34
C GLN A 21 7.12 22.88 41.59
N ARG A 22 7.36 24.18 41.73
CA ARG A 22 6.62 25.19 40.96
C ARG A 22 6.97 25.17 39.46
N ILE A 23 8.20 24.85 39.11
CA ILE A 23 8.63 24.76 37.71
C ILE A 23 8.00 23.53 37.03
N VAL A 24 7.92 22.42 37.74
CA VAL A 24 7.31 21.18 37.19
C VAL A 24 5.80 21.35 36.98
N LEU A 25 5.11 22.05 37.89
CA LEU A 25 3.67 22.33 37.76
C LEU A 25 3.37 23.33 36.63
N ALA A 26 4.26 24.27 36.35
CA ALA A 26 4.07 25.24 35.26
C ALA A 26 4.27 24.61 33.88
N GLN A 27 5.03 23.53 33.75
CA GLN A 27 5.22 22.81 32.49
C GLN A 27 4.07 21.86 32.12
N GLN A 28 3.17 21.56 33.06
CA GLN A 28 2.04 20.65 32.81
C GLN A 28 0.80 21.37 32.25
N GLN A 29 0.83 22.68 32.08
CA GLN A 29 -0.35 23.48 31.73
C GLN A 29 -0.50 23.82 30.25
N ASP A 30 0.44 23.42 29.38
CA ASP A 30 0.41 23.74 27.93
C ASP A 30 0.46 22.50 27.03
N VAL A 31 -0.26 21.47 27.41
CA VAL A 31 -0.62 20.45 26.40
C VAL A 31 -1.92 20.93 25.73
N PRO A 32 -1.88 21.45 24.51
CA PRO A 32 -3.10 21.80 23.80
C PRO A 32 -3.97 20.55 23.73
N GLU A 33 -5.19 20.65 24.24
CA GLU A 33 -6.17 19.57 24.08
C GLU A 33 -6.22 19.20 22.60
N PRO A 34 -6.17 17.90 22.27
CA PRO A 34 -6.32 17.47 20.89
C PRO A 34 -7.67 18.00 20.40
N VAL A 35 -7.63 18.97 19.50
CA VAL A 35 -8.81 19.43 18.79
C VAL A 35 -9.27 18.26 17.94
N PHE A 36 -10.16 17.47 18.47
CA PHE A 36 -10.92 16.51 17.69
C PHE A 36 -11.75 17.33 16.72
N MET A 37 -11.22 17.54 15.51
CA MET A 37 -12.06 17.99 14.42
C MET A 37 -13.14 16.92 14.25
N ASN A 38 -14.34 17.23 14.71
CA ASN A 38 -15.52 16.47 14.34
C ASN A 38 -15.67 16.64 12.82
N PHE A 39 -14.98 15.75 12.10
CA PHE A 39 -15.35 15.51 10.71
C PHE A 39 -16.76 14.93 10.76
N SER A 40 -17.76 15.79 10.67
CA SER A 40 -19.08 15.38 10.24
C SER A 40 -18.84 14.78 8.86
N ILE A 41 -18.69 13.46 8.80
CA ILE A 41 -18.74 12.72 7.55
C ILE A 41 -20.17 12.92 7.08
N GLN A 42 -20.38 13.97 6.30
CA GLN A 42 -21.63 14.07 5.53
C GLN A 42 -21.74 12.72 4.81
N PRO A 43 -22.88 12.04 4.91
CA PRO A 43 -23.06 10.79 4.18
C PRO A 43 -22.68 11.10 2.73
N LEU A 44 -21.63 10.44 2.28
CA LEU A 44 -21.18 10.54 0.91
C LEU A 44 -22.46 10.37 0.08
N TYR A 45 -22.81 11.38 -0.73
CA TYR A 45 -23.93 11.28 -1.63
C TYR A 45 -23.70 10.01 -2.46
N VAL A 46 -24.39 8.96 -2.09
CA VAL A 46 -24.44 7.74 -2.90
C VAL A 46 -25.46 8.07 -3.98
N PRO A 47 -25.03 8.42 -5.20
CA PRO A 47 -25.98 8.62 -6.27
C PRO A 47 -26.79 7.34 -6.39
N THR A 48 -28.09 7.44 -6.26
CA THR A 48 -29.02 6.34 -6.54
C THR A 48 -28.95 6.10 -8.05
N TYR A 49 -27.91 5.43 -8.47
CA TYR A 49 -27.73 5.07 -9.86
C TYR A 49 -28.67 3.91 -10.13
N HIS A 50 -29.82 4.21 -10.77
CA HIS A 50 -30.71 3.18 -11.30
C HIS A 50 -30.12 2.50 -12.57
N GLY A 51 -28.85 2.66 -12.78
CA GLY A 51 -28.09 2.09 -13.88
C GLY A 51 -26.90 1.29 -13.35
N ARG A 52 -26.21 0.69 -14.25
CA ARG A 52 -24.99 -0.05 -14.02
C ARG A 52 -23.96 0.83 -13.31
N ASP A 53 -23.38 0.32 -12.22
CA ASP A 53 -22.26 0.97 -11.51
C ASP A 53 -21.13 1.25 -12.52
N PRO A 54 -20.76 2.52 -12.78
CA PRO A 54 -19.69 2.84 -13.70
C PRO A 54 -18.33 2.31 -13.27
N LEU A 55 -18.18 1.92 -12.00
CA LEU A 55 -16.96 1.32 -11.45
C LEU A 55 -17.02 -0.21 -11.49
N MET A 56 -18.18 -0.80 -11.79
CA MET A 56 -18.24 -2.23 -12.08
C MET A 56 -17.59 -2.47 -13.44
N PRO A 57 -16.58 -3.33 -13.50
CA PRO A 57 -16.01 -3.74 -14.80
C PRO A 57 -17.15 -4.18 -15.70
N LEU A 58 -17.08 -3.78 -16.97
CA LEU A 58 -17.99 -4.29 -17.98
C LEU A 58 -18.01 -5.81 -17.86
N ASP A 59 -19.16 -6.37 -17.49
CA ASP A 59 -19.33 -7.81 -17.32
C ASP A 59 -19.28 -8.51 -18.70
N ASN A 60 -18.12 -8.38 -19.35
CA ASN A 60 -17.68 -9.24 -20.43
C ASN A 60 -17.09 -10.53 -19.82
N SER A 61 -17.59 -10.89 -18.65
CA SER A 61 -16.94 -11.78 -17.71
C SER A 61 -16.90 -13.24 -18.13
N ASP A 62 -17.59 -13.62 -19.19
CA ASP A 62 -17.63 -15.02 -19.60
C ASP A 62 -16.73 -15.37 -20.80
N ARG A 63 -16.09 -14.35 -21.38
CA ARG A 63 -15.08 -14.62 -22.41
C ARG A 63 -13.73 -14.24 -21.86
N THR A 64 -12.95 -15.23 -21.40
CA THR A 64 -11.50 -15.07 -21.37
C THR A 64 -11.10 -14.59 -22.75
N PRO A 65 -10.54 -13.39 -22.89
CA PRO A 65 -10.14 -12.91 -24.22
C PRO A 65 -9.16 -13.94 -24.78
N ASN A 66 -9.49 -14.49 -25.96
CA ASN A 66 -8.57 -15.35 -26.69
C ASN A 66 -7.45 -14.44 -27.20
N ILE A 67 -6.46 -14.21 -26.35
CA ILE A 67 -5.35 -13.31 -26.63
C ILE A 67 -4.19 -14.09 -27.18
N SER A 68 -3.53 -13.53 -28.18
CA SER A 68 -2.23 -14.03 -28.62
C SER A 68 -1.12 -13.46 -27.75
N ILE A 69 -0.21 -14.30 -27.27
CA ILE A 69 0.95 -13.85 -26.46
C ILE A 69 1.85 -12.90 -27.26
N SER A 70 1.79 -12.87 -28.59
CA SER A 70 2.51 -11.92 -29.44
C SER A 70 1.99 -10.48 -29.36
N GLU A 71 0.76 -10.29 -28.87
CA GLU A 71 0.13 -8.99 -28.70
C GLU A 71 0.34 -8.42 -27.31
N LEU A 72 1.17 -9.05 -26.49
CA LEU A 72 1.47 -8.61 -25.14
C LEU A 72 2.75 -7.79 -25.08
N ASP A 73 2.67 -6.61 -24.50
CA ASP A 73 3.79 -5.74 -24.18
C ASP A 73 4.28 -6.02 -22.77
N TYR A 74 5.53 -6.39 -22.61
CA TYR A 74 6.16 -6.68 -21.33
C TYR A 74 6.68 -5.43 -20.63
N HIS A 75 6.31 -5.22 -19.37
CA HIS A 75 6.70 -4.06 -18.57
C HIS A 75 7.77 -4.33 -17.53
N GLY A 76 7.86 -5.55 -17.03
CA GLY A 76 8.85 -5.90 -16.02
C GLY A 76 8.36 -6.94 -15.02
N VAL A 77 9.21 -7.22 -14.02
CA VAL A 77 8.89 -8.13 -12.92
C VAL A 77 8.84 -7.34 -11.61
N ILE A 78 7.78 -7.55 -10.85
CA ILE A 78 7.65 -7.06 -9.48
C ILE A 78 7.70 -8.25 -8.51
N ASN A 79 8.10 -8.01 -7.28
CA ASN A 79 8.11 -9.03 -6.23
C ASN A 79 7.20 -8.58 -5.10
N ILE A 80 6.13 -9.31 -4.84
CA ILE A 80 5.18 -9.02 -3.77
C ILE A 80 5.16 -10.22 -2.81
N GLY A 81 5.60 -9.98 -1.57
CA GLY A 81 5.62 -11.03 -0.55
C GLY A 81 6.51 -12.24 -0.89
N GLY A 82 7.60 -12.01 -1.64
CA GLY A 82 8.50 -13.08 -2.09
C GLY A 82 8.04 -13.82 -3.36
N ILE A 83 6.90 -13.42 -3.93
CA ILE A 83 6.36 -14.03 -5.15
C ILE A 83 6.69 -13.13 -6.33
N PRO A 84 7.49 -13.60 -7.32
CA PRO A 84 7.75 -12.84 -8.53
C PRO A 84 6.51 -12.84 -9.43
N MET A 85 6.20 -11.67 -10.00
CA MET A 85 5.07 -11.47 -10.91
C MET A 85 5.53 -10.65 -12.10
N ALA A 86 5.31 -11.12 -13.32
CA ALA A 86 5.59 -10.36 -14.53
C ALA A 86 4.33 -9.64 -15.01
N LEU A 87 4.49 -8.38 -15.40
CA LEU A 87 3.40 -7.52 -15.83
C LEU A 87 3.44 -7.32 -17.35
N PHE A 88 2.26 -7.40 -17.94
CA PHE A 88 2.05 -7.19 -19.37
C PHE A 88 0.81 -6.32 -19.59
N THR A 89 0.75 -5.65 -20.74
CA THR A 89 -0.47 -5.00 -21.25
C THR A 89 -0.78 -5.51 -22.65
N TRP A 90 -2.03 -5.43 -23.06
CA TRP A 90 -2.41 -5.79 -24.42
C TRP A 90 -2.21 -4.61 -25.37
N GLN A 91 -1.52 -4.83 -26.48
CA GLN A 91 -1.25 -3.78 -27.51
C GLN A 91 -2.53 -3.17 -28.06
N GLY A 92 -3.60 -3.95 -28.19
CA GLY A 92 -4.89 -3.46 -28.67
C GLY A 92 -5.62 -2.55 -27.67
N ASN A 93 -5.35 -2.70 -26.37
CA ASN A 93 -5.88 -1.85 -25.30
C ASN A 93 -4.97 -1.85 -24.08
N PRO A 94 -4.14 -0.80 -23.88
CA PRO A 94 -3.18 -0.73 -22.78
C PRO A 94 -3.82 -0.66 -21.40
N MET A 95 -5.13 -0.44 -21.31
CA MET A 95 -5.85 -0.48 -20.02
C MET A 95 -6.08 -1.92 -19.53
N ILE A 96 -5.96 -2.92 -20.40
CA ILE A 96 -6.09 -4.33 -20.04
C ILE A 96 -4.73 -4.83 -19.59
N GLN A 97 -4.64 -5.17 -18.31
CA GLN A 97 -3.42 -5.65 -17.67
C GLN A 97 -3.46 -7.17 -17.49
N TYR A 98 -2.32 -7.78 -17.74
CA TYR A 98 -2.09 -9.20 -17.50
C TYR A 98 -0.94 -9.38 -16.50
N MET A 99 -1.06 -10.40 -15.67
CA MET A 99 -0.09 -10.73 -14.65
C MET A 99 0.27 -12.21 -14.73
N LEU A 100 1.54 -12.52 -14.97
CA LEU A 100 2.06 -13.87 -14.85
C LEU A 100 2.51 -14.13 -13.42
N LYS A 101 1.91 -15.13 -12.76
CA LYS A 101 2.33 -15.65 -11.45
C LYS A 101 2.04 -17.15 -11.38
N TYR A 102 2.84 -17.87 -10.61
CA TYR A 102 2.68 -19.32 -10.46
C TYR A 102 2.56 -20.07 -11.79
N ARG A 103 3.31 -19.64 -12.81
CA ARG A 103 3.31 -20.19 -14.18
C ARG A 103 2.00 -19.99 -14.97
N LYS A 104 1.07 -19.18 -14.49
CA LYS A 104 -0.23 -18.91 -15.10
C LYS A 104 -0.40 -17.42 -15.37
N LEU A 105 -0.99 -17.09 -16.50
CA LEU A 105 -1.33 -15.73 -16.88
C LEU A 105 -2.73 -15.38 -16.35
N TYR A 106 -2.89 -14.22 -15.77
CA TYR A 106 -4.16 -13.73 -15.22
C TYR A 106 -4.52 -12.39 -15.84
N SER A 107 -5.81 -12.14 -16.05
CA SER A 107 -6.37 -10.85 -16.44
C SER A 107 -7.61 -10.59 -15.59
N GLY A 108 -7.68 -9.42 -14.92
CA GLY A 108 -8.80 -9.09 -14.06
C GLY A 108 -9.07 -10.11 -12.93
N GLY A 109 -8.02 -10.82 -12.49
CA GLY A 109 -8.14 -11.87 -11.46
C GLY A 109 -8.55 -13.26 -11.99
N LYS A 110 -8.87 -13.40 -13.28
CA LYS A 110 -9.20 -14.67 -13.93
C LYS A 110 -7.98 -15.23 -14.65
N GLU A 111 -7.83 -16.55 -14.65
CA GLU A 111 -6.80 -17.24 -15.42
C GLU A 111 -7.10 -17.15 -16.91
N VAL A 112 -6.07 -16.90 -17.72
CA VAL A 112 -6.14 -16.94 -19.19
C VAL A 112 -5.80 -18.35 -19.63
N ASP A 113 -6.78 -19.04 -20.20
CA ASP A 113 -6.59 -20.42 -20.63
C ASP A 113 -5.60 -20.55 -21.77
N GLY A 114 -4.86 -21.67 -21.78
CA GLY A 114 -3.93 -22.00 -22.84
C GLY A 114 -2.61 -21.23 -22.84
N VAL A 115 -2.38 -20.32 -21.86
CA VAL A 115 -1.12 -19.60 -21.70
C VAL A 115 -0.43 -20.04 -20.43
N ILE A 116 0.78 -20.53 -20.57
CA ILE A 116 1.69 -20.83 -19.44
C ILE A 116 2.94 -19.96 -19.55
N GLY A 117 3.57 -19.68 -18.42
CA GLY A 117 4.82 -18.93 -18.43
C GLY A 117 5.76 -19.32 -17.30
N ASP A 118 6.95 -18.80 -17.38
CA ASP A 118 7.98 -18.98 -16.35
C ASP A 118 8.75 -17.67 -16.12
N ILE A 119 9.12 -17.41 -14.89
CA ILE A 119 9.88 -16.23 -14.50
C ILE A 119 11.22 -16.71 -13.92
N SER A 120 12.28 -16.55 -14.69
CA SER A 120 13.64 -16.84 -14.27
C SER A 120 14.37 -15.58 -13.83
N ASN A 121 15.62 -15.71 -13.40
CA ASN A 121 16.45 -14.58 -13.04
C ASN A 121 16.87 -13.73 -14.26
N SER A 122 16.90 -14.31 -15.45
CA SER A 122 17.37 -13.65 -16.68
C SER A 122 16.24 -13.25 -17.64
N GLU A 123 15.15 -14.00 -17.65
CA GLU A 123 14.08 -13.82 -18.62
C GLU A 123 12.71 -14.25 -18.09
N VAL A 124 11.68 -13.73 -18.73
CA VAL A 124 10.29 -14.17 -18.57
C VAL A 124 9.85 -14.83 -19.86
N VAL A 125 9.35 -16.04 -19.77
CA VAL A 125 8.92 -16.84 -20.93
C VAL A 125 7.41 -17.01 -20.90
N LEU A 126 6.74 -16.79 -22.02
CA LEU A 126 5.34 -17.15 -22.24
C LEU A 126 5.24 -18.22 -23.32
N ILE A 127 4.34 -19.17 -23.12
CA ILE A 127 4.08 -20.29 -24.03
C ILE A 127 2.56 -20.39 -24.26
N GLN A 128 2.16 -20.43 -25.52
CA GLN A 128 0.78 -20.63 -25.94
C GLN A 128 0.76 -21.61 -27.12
N GLY A 129 0.34 -22.83 -26.88
CA GLY A 129 0.45 -23.91 -27.89
C GLY A 129 1.91 -24.14 -28.29
N GLU A 130 2.21 -23.98 -29.59
CA GLU A 130 3.57 -24.10 -30.14
C GLU A 130 4.38 -22.78 -30.07
N GLN A 131 3.71 -21.65 -29.80
CA GLN A 131 4.35 -20.34 -29.73
C GLN A 131 5.05 -20.15 -28.39
N LYS A 132 6.31 -19.72 -28.45
CA LYS A 132 7.12 -19.37 -27.27
C LYS A 132 7.75 -18.01 -27.48
N ILE A 133 7.56 -17.12 -26.50
CA ILE A 133 8.17 -15.77 -26.50
C ILE A 133 8.94 -15.59 -25.18
N ALA A 134 10.19 -15.11 -25.30
CA ALA A 134 11.04 -14.80 -24.17
C ALA A 134 11.29 -13.29 -24.12
N TYR A 135 11.11 -12.71 -22.94
CA TYR A 135 11.35 -11.30 -22.65
C TYR A 135 12.53 -11.18 -21.68
N PRO A 136 13.56 -10.41 -22.02
CA PRO A 136 14.67 -10.19 -21.08
C PRO A 136 14.14 -9.50 -19.82
N ARG A 137 14.59 -9.95 -18.65
CA ARG A 137 14.18 -9.36 -17.40
C ARG A 137 14.73 -7.93 -17.28
N LYS A 138 13.84 -6.99 -17.08
CA LYS A 138 14.14 -5.59 -16.80
C LYS A 138 14.17 -5.36 -15.30
#